data_b8cf7d6c6b8ee80b030e4fa600e1da4d
#
_entry.id   b8cf7d6c6b8ee80b030e4fa600e1da4d
#
_cell.length_a   1.000
_cell.length_b   1.000
_cell.length_c   1.000
_cell.angle_alpha   90.00
_cell.angle_beta   90.00
_cell.angle_gamma   90.00
#
_symmetry.space_group_name_H-M   'P 1'
#
loop_
_entity.id
_entity.type
_entity.pdbx_description
1 polymer ?
#
loop_
_entity_poly.entity_id
_entity_poly.type
_entity_poly.pdbx_seq_one_letter_code
_entity_poly.pdbx_strand_id
1 'polypeptide(L)'
;SVGGGLVWEMGALNPELFKNLIPVAADYKSSDWLLANTYLQSKLLENSSDPIVDARIHAMLTYRNPISLNKRFKNQTEGNSKKVTNWLDFHGKSLKQRFELEAYKTMNKFLSSIDIETYSNKKIEDLIKEINANIHIISIDTDLLFTDYELNETFKKINSIKNNVYYHQIKSDHGHDAFFMEFNQIEDFLKTIF
;
A
#
# COMPACT_ATOMS: atom_id res chain seq x y z
N SER A 1 -0.81 -3.30 -0.51
CA SER A 1 -1.05 -2.32 -1.58
C SER A 1 -2.28 -2.69 -2.40
N VAL A 2 -2.35 -2.36 -3.72
CA VAL A 2 -3.54 -2.64 -4.57
C VAL A 2 -4.07 -4.07 -4.39
N GLY A 3 -3.21 -5.08 -4.38
CA GLY A 3 -3.62 -6.47 -4.16
C GLY A 3 -4.31 -6.71 -2.81
N GLY A 4 -3.91 -5.98 -1.76
CA GLY A 4 -4.58 -6.04 -0.46
C GLY A 4 -5.96 -5.39 -0.47
N GLY A 5 -6.16 -4.32 -1.26
CA GLY A 5 -7.48 -3.75 -1.54
C GLY A 5 -8.40 -4.77 -2.22
N LEU A 6 -7.88 -5.50 -3.23
CA LEU A 6 -8.61 -6.59 -3.89
C LEU A 6 -8.96 -7.73 -2.92
N VAL A 7 -8.09 -8.05 -1.95
CA VAL A 7 -8.40 -9.05 -0.90
C VAL A 7 -9.63 -8.62 -0.09
N TRP A 8 -9.73 -7.34 0.29
CA TRP A 8 -10.90 -6.80 0.96
C TRP A 8 -12.17 -6.90 0.09
N GLU A 9 -12.08 -6.51 -1.19
CA GLU A 9 -13.21 -6.59 -2.13
C GLU A 9 -13.67 -8.04 -2.35
N MET A 10 -12.74 -8.97 -2.55
CA MET A 10 -13.05 -10.39 -2.73
C MET A 10 -13.73 -10.98 -1.49
N GLY A 11 -13.27 -10.61 -0.28
CA GLY A 11 -13.88 -11.03 0.97
C GLY A 11 -15.29 -10.48 1.16
N ALA A 12 -15.53 -9.22 0.80
CA ALA A 12 -16.85 -8.60 0.89
C ALA A 12 -17.84 -9.16 -0.13
N LEU A 13 -17.40 -9.46 -1.36
CA LEU A 13 -18.24 -10.02 -2.42
C LEU A 13 -18.54 -11.52 -2.21
N ASN A 14 -17.64 -12.26 -1.57
CA ASN A 14 -17.74 -13.70 -1.38
C ASN A 14 -17.45 -14.07 0.10
N PRO A 15 -18.33 -13.70 1.04
CA PRO A 15 -18.05 -13.74 2.47
C PRO A 15 -17.83 -15.16 3.03
N GLU A 16 -18.26 -16.19 2.32
CA GLU A 16 -18.14 -17.60 2.74
C GLU A 16 -16.99 -18.35 2.03
N LEU A 17 -16.35 -17.72 1.00
CA LEU A 17 -15.42 -18.44 0.12
C LEU A 17 -14.06 -18.68 0.78
N PHE A 18 -13.60 -17.78 1.62
CA PHE A 18 -12.23 -17.77 2.12
C PHE A 18 -12.16 -18.21 3.58
N LYS A 19 -11.10 -18.94 3.96
CA LYS A 19 -10.76 -19.23 5.35
C LYS A 19 -10.01 -18.07 6.01
N ASN A 20 -9.10 -17.46 5.28
CA ASN A 20 -8.28 -16.33 5.74
C ASN A 20 -8.27 -15.23 4.68
N LEU A 21 -8.38 -13.98 5.10
CA LEU A 21 -8.13 -12.77 4.31
C LEU A 21 -6.89 -12.09 4.88
N ILE A 22 -5.87 -11.88 4.06
CA ILE A 22 -4.58 -11.34 4.50
C ILE A 22 -4.24 -10.09 3.67
N PRO A 23 -4.91 -8.94 3.92
CA PRO A 23 -4.56 -7.69 3.30
C PRO A 23 -3.20 -7.19 3.82
N VAL A 24 -2.22 -7.05 2.91
CA VAL A 24 -0.88 -6.56 3.23
C VAL A 24 -0.73 -5.13 2.77
N ALA A 25 -0.38 -4.24 3.70
CA ALA A 25 -0.18 -2.81 3.47
C ALA A 25 -1.31 -2.22 2.60
N ALA A 26 -2.55 -2.43 3.04
CA ALA A 26 -3.76 -1.99 2.35
C ALA A 26 -4.97 -1.92 3.29
N ASP A 27 -5.87 -1.00 3.02
CA ASP A 27 -7.09 -0.82 3.77
C ASP A 27 -8.32 -1.21 2.93
N TYR A 28 -9.47 -1.36 3.58
CA TYR A 28 -10.76 -1.66 2.95
C TYR A 28 -11.33 -0.47 2.15
N LYS A 29 -10.81 0.73 2.42
CA LYS A 29 -11.21 1.98 1.79
C LYS A 29 -10.02 2.91 1.65
N SER A 30 -9.95 3.61 0.52
CA SER A 30 -8.93 4.64 0.31
C SER A 30 -9.18 5.82 1.24
N SER A 31 -8.17 6.13 2.06
CA SER A 31 -8.18 7.29 2.94
C SER A 31 -8.02 8.59 2.16
N ASP A 32 -8.33 9.74 2.80
CA ASP A 32 -8.07 11.06 2.21
C ASP A 32 -6.58 11.27 1.88
N TRP A 33 -5.67 10.69 2.69
CA TRP A 33 -4.24 10.72 2.42
C TRP A 33 -3.90 9.97 1.13
N LEU A 34 -4.41 8.75 0.95
CA LEU A 34 -4.21 7.97 -0.27
C LEU A 34 -4.86 8.66 -1.48
N LEU A 35 -6.06 9.22 -1.33
CA LEU A 35 -6.75 9.97 -2.38
C LEU A 35 -5.96 11.22 -2.80
N ALA A 36 -5.37 11.95 -1.85
CA ALA A 36 -4.50 13.09 -2.16
C ALA A 36 -3.24 12.67 -2.94
N ASN A 37 -2.61 11.54 -2.55
CA ASN A 37 -1.46 10.99 -3.27
C ASN A 37 -1.83 10.53 -4.69
N THR A 38 -2.93 9.83 -4.86
CA THR A 38 -3.40 9.36 -6.18
C THR A 38 -3.83 10.54 -7.07
N TYR A 39 -4.38 11.61 -6.48
CA TYR A 39 -4.68 12.83 -7.21
C TYR A 39 -3.40 13.51 -7.75
N LEU A 40 -2.37 13.65 -6.91
CA LEU A 40 -1.08 14.18 -7.36
C LEU A 40 -0.45 13.28 -8.45
N GLN A 41 -0.52 11.97 -8.30
CA GLN A 41 -0.09 11.01 -9.32
C GLN A 41 -0.83 11.25 -10.64
N SER A 42 -2.15 11.44 -10.63
CA SER A 42 -2.93 11.76 -11.84
C SER A 42 -2.44 13.04 -12.48
N LYS A 43 -2.17 14.09 -11.70
CA LYS A 43 -1.64 15.36 -12.24
C LYS A 43 -0.28 15.20 -12.90
N LEU A 44 0.61 14.40 -12.33
CA LEU A 44 1.91 14.08 -12.94
C LEU A 44 1.75 13.28 -14.23
N LEU A 45 0.89 12.23 -14.21
CA LEU A 45 0.62 11.38 -15.36
C LEU A 45 -0.08 12.10 -16.54
N GLU A 46 -0.80 13.18 -16.26
CA GLU A 46 -1.53 13.97 -17.27
C GLU A 46 -0.73 15.13 -17.82
N ASN A 47 0.09 15.80 -17.00
CA ASN A 47 0.63 17.12 -17.32
C ASN A 47 2.17 17.18 -17.39
N SER A 48 2.90 16.14 -16.96
CA SER A 48 4.35 16.14 -17.01
C SER A 48 4.87 15.92 -18.43
N SER A 49 6.03 16.46 -18.74
CA SER A 49 6.76 16.18 -19.98
C SER A 49 7.32 14.75 -20.04
N ASP A 50 7.54 14.11 -18.88
CA ASP A 50 7.94 12.71 -18.77
C ASP A 50 7.10 12.00 -17.68
N PRO A 51 5.82 11.72 -18.00
CA PRO A 51 4.79 11.38 -17.00
C PRO A 51 5.14 10.15 -16.14
N ILE A 52 5.64 9.08 -16.75
CA ILE A 52 5.97 7.84 -16.02
C ILE A 52 7.17 8.06 -15.09
N VAL A 53 8.18 8.78 -15.54
CA VAL A 53 9.38 9.08 -14.75
C VAL A 53 9.01 9.91 -13.53
N ASP A 54 8.30 11.02 -13.73
CA ASP A 54 7.96 11.95 -12.64
C ASP A 54 6.99 11.34 -11.64
N ALA A 55 5.97 10.62 -12.12
CA ALA A 55 5.06 9.89 -11.26
C ALA A 55 5.79 8.80 -10.44
N ARG A 56 6.76 8.10 -11.04
CA ARG A 56 7.56 7.10 -10.31
C ARG A 56 8.48 7.74 -9.28
N ILE A 57 9.09 8.88 -9.57
CA ILE A 57 9.90 9.63 -8.60
C ILE A 57 9.05 10.00 -7.38
N HIS A 58 7.85 10.53 -7.59
CA HIS A 58 6.93 10.81 -6.49
C HIS A 58 6.55 9.53 -5.72
N ALA A 59 6.18 8.45 -6.41
CA ALA A 59 5.83 7.19 -5.77
C ALA A 59 6.96 6.64 -4.89
N MET A 60 8.22 6.78 -5.30
CA MET A 60 9.37 6.35 -4.49
C MET A 60 9.50 7.10 -3.17
N LEU A 61 8.98 8.33 -3.06
CA LEU A 61 8.97 9.09 -1.81
C LEU A 61 7.91 8.58 -0.83
N THR A 62 6.82 7.98 -1.32
CA THR A 62 5.79 7.35 -0.47
C THR A 62 6.08 5.87 -0.20
N TYR A 63 6.83 5.20 -1.09
CA TYR A 63 7.20 3.78 -0.91
C TYR A 63 8.41 3.59 0.01
N ARG A 64 9.23 4.63 0.19
CA ARG A 64 10.41 4.58 1.05
C ARG A 64 10.27 5.53 2.22
N ASN A 65 10.80 5.13 3.38
CA ASN A 65 10.80 5.98 4.56
C ASN A 65 12.03 6.91 4.57
N PRO A 66 11.91 8.17 5.06
CA PRO A 66 13.04 9.09 5.19
C PRO A 66 14.24 8.51 5.95
N ILE A 67 14.01 7.69 6.97
CA ILE A 67 15.09 7.04 7.74
C ILE A 67 15.96 6.17 6.81
N SER A 68 15.32 5.32 6.01
CA SER A 68 16.01 4.43 5.06
C SER A 68 16.79 5.22 4.00
N LEU A 69 16.19 6.29 3.44
CA LEU A 69 16.86 7.14 2.47
C LEU A 69 18.08 7.84 3.06
N ASN A 70 17.93 8.44 4.25
CA ASN A 70 19.02 9.14 4.93
C ASN A 70 20.16 8.18 5.34
N LYS A 71 19.85 6.99 5.84
CA LYS A 71 20.84 5.95 6.15
C LYS A 71 21.60 5.50 4.90
N ARG A 72 20.91 5.35 3.77
CA ARG A 72 21.47 4.86 2.51
C ARG A 72 22.38 5.89 1.84
N PHE A 73 21.92 7.12 1.70
CA PHE A 73 22.58 8.12 0.84
C PHE A 73 23.49 9.08 1.60
N LYS A 74 23.24 9.34 2.90
CA LYS A 74 24.10 10.15 3.77
C LYS A 74 24.50 11.50 3.15
N ASN A 75 23.61 12.11 2.39
CA ASN A 75 23.81 13.36 1.65
C ASN A 75 25.00 13.34 0.65
N GLN A 76 25.42 12.16 0.21
CA GLN A 76 26.56 11.99 -0.71
C GLN A 76 26.26 12.52 -2.12
N THR A 77 27.34 12.95 -2.79
CA THR A 77 27.32 13.37 -4.18
C THR A 77 27.99 12.35 -5.11
N GLU A 78 27.62 12.35 -6.37
CA GLU A 78 28.21 11.57 -7.45
C GLU A 78 28.26 12.46 -8.70
N GLY A 79 29.46 12.82 -9.13
CA GLY A 79 29.65 13.89 -10.11
C GLY A 79 29.08 15.21 -9.58
N ASN A 80 28.24 15.87 -10.38
CA ASN A 80 27.59 17.14 -10.03
C ASN A 80 26.20 16.98 -9.37
N SER A 81 25.75 15.75 -9.09
CA SER A 81 24.42 15.46 -8.57
C SER A 81 24.46 14.77 -7.21
N LYS A 82 23.36 14.80 -6.48
CA LYS A 82 23.18 14.00 -5.25
C LYS A 82 22.88 12.54 -5.63
N LYS A 83 23.49 11.58 -4.93
CA LYS A 83 23.21 10.15 -5.15
C LYS A 83 21.73 9.80 -5.03
N VAL A 84 20.99 10.45 -4.13
CA VAL A 84 19.55 10.22 -3.98
C VAL A 84 18.77 10.66 -5.22
N THR A 85 19.12 11.78 -5.86
CA THR A 85 18.43 12.22 -7.08
C THR A 85 18.75 11.30 -8.26
N ASN A 86 20.01 10.87 -8.42
CA ASN A 86 20.38 9.87 -9.43
C ASN A 86 19.63 8.55 -9.25
N TRP A 87 19.42 8.13 -7.99
CA TRP A 87 18.66 6.92 -7.66
C TRP A 87 17.18 7.07 -8.02
N LEU A 88 16.55 8.22 -7.74
CA LEU A 88 15.17 8.51 -8.12
C LEU A 88 14.99 8.49 -9.63
N ASP A 89 15.89 9.18 -10.38
CA ASP A 89 15.89 9.19 -11.83
C ASP A 89 16.06 7.79 -12.43
N PHE A 90 16.94 6.98 -11.85
CA PHE A 90 17.11 5.58 -12.24
C PHE A 90 15.80 4.79 -12.12
N HIS A 91 15.08 4.92 -11.00
CA HIS A 91 13.80 4.23 -10.81
C HIS A 91 12.71 4.73 -11.76
N GLY A 92 12.65 6.03 -12.02
CA GLY A 92 11.75 6.61 -13.01
C GLY A 92 12.00 6.05 -14.41
N LYS A 93 13.24 6.15 -14.89
CA LYS A 93 13.65 5.67 -16.21
C LYS A 93 13.47 4.15 -16.36
N SER A 94 13.82 3.38 -15.34
CA SER A 94 13.63 1.91 -15.34
C SER A 94 12.16 1.50 -15.42
N LEU A 95 11.26 2.24 -14.78
CA LEU A 95 9.83 1.96 -14.90
C LEU A 95 9.33 2.28 -16.30
N LYS A 96 9.72 3.43 -16.88
CA LYS A 96 9.32 3.83 -18.22
C LYS A 96 9.68 2.81 -19.30
N GLN A 97 10.77 2.04 -19.12
CA GLN A 97 11.20 1.02 -20.08
C GLN A 97 10.28 -0.21 -20.11
N ARG A 98 9.49 -0.45 -19.07
CA ARG A 98 8.71 -1.69 -18.89
C ARG A 98 7.24 -1.47 -18.55
N PHE A 99 6.77 -0.22 -18.50
CA PHE A 99 5.42 0.09 -18.05
C PHE A 99 4.78 1.14 -18.97
N GLU A 100 3.59 0.85 -19.44
CA GLU A 100 2.84 1.72 -20.31
C GLU A 100 2.10 2.82 -19.52
N LEU A 101 1.98 4.01 -20.11
CA LEU A 101 1.34 5.17 -19.45
C LEU A 101 -0.12 4.86 -19.04
N GLU A 102 -0.90 4.26 -19.94
CA GLU A 102 -2.31 3.94 -19.66
C GLU A 102 -2.45 2.83 -18.59
N ALA A 103 -1.50 1.90 -18.53
CA ALA A 103 -1.44 0.92 -17.46
C ALA A 103 -1.18 1.59 -16.11
N TYR A 104 -0.25 2.58 -16.05
CA TYR A 104 0.02 3.32 -14.82
C TYR A 104 -1.20 4.14 -14.36
N LYS A 105 -1.85 4.85 -15.28
CA LYS A 105 -3.10 5.57 -14.97
C LYS A 105 -4.18 4.63 -14.42
N THR A 106 -4.33 3.45 -15.02
CA THR A 106 -5.27 2.43 -14.57
C THR A 106 -4.95 1.94 -13.17
N MET A 107 -3.67 1.63 -12.87
CA MET A 107 -3.25 1.21 -11.53
C MET A 107 -3.46 2.31 -10.48
N ASN A 108 -3.20 3.57 -10.84
CA ASN A 108 -3.46 4.71 -9.96
C ASN A 108 -4.97 4.86 -9.68
N LYS A 109 -5.81 4.64 -10.70
CA LYS A 109 -7.26 4.64 -10.54
C LYS A 109 -7.74 3.52 -9.62
N PHE A 110 -7.18 2.32 -9.72
CA PHE A 110 -7.50 1.22 -8.81
C PHE A 110 -7.19 1.58 -7.36
N LEU A 111 -6.03 2.20 -7.08
CA LEU A 111 -5.71 2.66 -5.73
C LEU A 111 -6.73 3.67 -5.20
N SER A 112 -7.18 4.61 -6.02
CA SER A 112 -8.17 5.62 -5.62
C SER A 112 -9.60 5.09 -5.50
N SER A 113 -9.89 3.92 -6.07
CA SER A 113 -11.23 3.35 -6.10
C SER A 113 -11.49 2.28 -5.04
N ILE A 114 -10.49 1.94 -4.20
CA ILE A 114 -10.70 0.97 -3.11
C ILE A 114 -11.77 1.52 -2.16
N ASP A 115 -12.93 0.89 -2.13
CA ASP A 115 -14.03 1.19 -1.22
C ASP A 115 -15.06 0.06 -1.22
N ILE A 116 -14.93 -0.90 -0.31
CA ILE A 116 -15.85 -2.04 -0.22
C ILE A 116 -17.27 -1.64 0.21
N GLU A 117 -17.43 -0.49 0.88
CA GLU A 117 -18.74 0.01 1.28
C GLU A 117 -19.55 0.45 0.06
N THR A 118 -18.91 1.17 -0.88
CA THR A 118 -19.55 1.62 -2.12
C THR A 118 -19.95 0.46 -3.00
N TYR A 119 -19.07 -0.53 -3.20
CA TYR A 119 -19.38 -1.70 -4.05
C TYR A 119 -20.50 -2.58 -3.50
N SER A 120 -20.51 -2.78 -2.18
CA SER A 120 -21.51 -3.63 -1.53
C SER A 120 -22.81 -2.91 -1.17
N ASN A 121 -22.80 -1.57 -1.21
CA ASN A 121 -23.85 -0.71 -0.67
C ASN A 121 -24.18 -1.02 0.82
N LYS A 122 -23.15 -1.42 1.59
CA LYS A 122 -23.22 -1.72 3.02
C LYS A 122 -22.11 -1.02 3.77
N LYS A 123 -22.31 -0.73 5.03
CA LYS A 123 -21.26 -0.23 5.92
C LYS A 123 -20.30 -1.34 6.32
N ILE A 124 -19.05 -0.99 6.60
CA ILE A 124 -18.02 -1.95 7.02
C ILE A 124 -18.46 -2.76 8.23
N GLU A 125 -19.20 -2.17 9.17
CA GLU A 125 -19.71 -2.82 10.36
C GLU A 125 -20.66 -3.99 10.05
N ASP A 126 -21.41 -3.92 8.97
CA ASP A 126 -22.30 -4.98 8.52
C ASP A 126 -21.55 -6.01 7.68
N LEU A 127 -20.69 -5.57 6.77
CA LEU A 127 -19.85 -6.45 5.95
C LEU A 127 -18.98 -7.37 6.79
N ILE A 128 -18.34 -6.84 7.84
CA ILE A 128 -17.45 -7.63 8.71
C ILE A 128 -18.20 -8.75 9.45
N LYS A 129 -19.47 -8.56 9.77
CA LYS A 129 -20.31 -9.63 10.39
C LYS A 129 -20.59 -10.76 9.40
N GLU A 130 -20.72 -10.45 8.11
CA GLU A 130 -21.02 -11.42 7.06
C GLU A 130 -19.78 -12.24 6.64
N ILE A 131 -18.60 -11.64 6.67
CA ILE A 131 -17.34 -12.30 6.27
C ILE A 131 -17.00 -13.43 7.28
N ASN A 132 -17.00 -14.68 6.83
CA ASN A 132 -16.68 -15.84 7.69
C ASN A 132 -15.18 -16.00 7.96
N ALA A 133 -14.33 -15.50 7.07
CA ALA A 133 -12.89 -15.63 7.14
C ALA A 133 -12.28 -15.03 8.42
N ASN A 134 -11.14 -15.57 8.85
CA ASN A 134 -10.21 -14.85 9.72
C ASN A 134 -9.60 -13.69 8.94
N ILE A 135 -9.45 -12.54 9.55
CA ILE A 135 -8.89 -11.35 8.90
C ILE A 135 -7.54 -11.03 9.55
N HIS A 136 -6.47 -11.04 8.77
CA HIS A 136 -5.12 -10.76 9.22
C HIS A 136 -4.60 -9.50 8.54
N ILE A 137 -4.74 -8.35 9.18
CA ILE A 137 -4.22 -7.08 8.67
C ILE A 137 -2.72 -7.04 8.91
N ILE A 138 -1.92 -6.94 7.84
CA ILE A 138 -0.46 -6.77 7.93
C ILE A 138 -0.12 -5.32 7.59
N SER A 139 0.34 -4.57 8.59
CA SER A 139 0.81 -3.18 8.44
C SER A 139 2.35 -3.10 8.42
N ILE A 140 2.87 -1.92 8.14
CA ILE A 140 4.30 -1.61 8.24
C ILE A 140 4.43 -0.31 9.04
N ASP A 141 5.22 -0.33 10.12
CA ASP A 141 5.31 0.77 11.08
C ASP A 141 5.81 2.10 10.48
N THR A 142 6.49 2.05 9.35
CA THR A 142 7.04 3.22 8.65
C THR A 142 6.41 3.47 7.28
N ASP A 143 5.29 2.83 6.96
CA ASP A 143 4.59 3.02 5.70
C ASP A 143 4.04 4.45 5.56
N LEU A 144 4.35 5.11 4.45
CA LEU A 144 3.86 6.44 4.13
C LEU A 144 2.74 6.44 3.07
N LEU A 145 2.40 5.28 2.50
CA LEU A 145 1.32 5.14 1.52
C LEU A 145 0.03 4.64 2.16
N PHE A 146 0.10 3.51 2.87
CA PHE A 146 -0.94 2.98 3.74
C PHE A 146 -0.42 3.01 5.17
N THR A 147 -0.68 4.10 5.87
CA THR A 147 -0.06 4.36 7.16
C THR A 147 -0.48 3.35 8.23
N ASP A 148 0.46 2.97 9.08
CA ASP A 148 0.19 2.09 10.23
C ASP A 148 -0.93 2.65 11.11
N TYR A 149 -0.98 3.98 11.25
CA TYR A 149 -2.04 4.66 11.98
C TYR A 149 -3.43 4.32 11.42
N GLU A 150 -3.64 4.46 10.11
CA GLU A 150 -4.92 4.20 9.45
C GLU A 150 -5.32 2.72 9.56
N LEU A 151 -4.37 1.80 9.30
CA LEU A 151 -4.63 0.36 9.40
C LEU A 151 -4.95 -0.07 10.84
N ASN A 152 -4.31 0.55 11.84
CA ASN A 152 -4.60 0.28 13.25
C ASN A 152 -5.99 0.78 13.66
N GLU A 153 -6.44 1.95 13.16
CA GLU A 153 -7.80 2.43 13.39
C GLU A 153 -8.84 1.50 12.74
N THR A 154 -8.58 1.02 11.52
CA THR A 154 -9.41 -0.01 10.88
C THR A 154 -9.45 -1.29 11.73
N PHE A 155 -8.29 -1.79 12.17
CA PHE A 155 -8.23 -2.96 13.05
C PHE A 155 -9.08 -2.79 14.32
N LYS A 156 -8.91 -1.69 15.05
CA LYS A 156 -9.68 -1.41 16.28
C LYS A 156 -11.19 -1.40 16.00
N LYS A 157 -11.59 -0.74 14.91
CA LYS A 157 -12.99 -0.64 14.50
C LYS A 157 -13.59 -2.03 14.26
N ILE A 158 -12.96 -2.86 13.43
CA ILE A 158 -13.51 -4.15 13.04
C ILE A 158 -13.35 -5.23 14.14
N ASN A 159 -12.28 -5.16 14.95
CA ASN A 159 -12.06 -6.06 16.07
C ASN A 159 -13.07 -5.86 17.20
N SER A 160 -13.67 -4.68 17.31
CA SER A 160 -14.79 -4.44 18.24
C SER A 160 -16.08 -5.16 17.84
N ILE A 161 -16.16 -5.65 16.58
CA ILE A 161 -17.35 -6.28 16.00
C ILE A 161 -17.15 -7.78 15.81
N LYS A 162 -15.92 -8.22 15.51
CA LYS A 162 -15.58 -9.58 15.12
C LYS A 162 -14.29 -10.04 15.82
N ASN A 163 -14.36 -11.20 16.51
CA ASN A 163 -13.26 -11.68 17.35
C ASN A 163 -12.09 -12.32 16.60
N ASN A 164 -12.29 -12.75 15.35
CA ASN A 164 -11.25 -13.39 14.53
C ASN A 164 -10.60 -12.40 13.56
N VAL A 165 -10.18 -11.26 14.10
CA VAL A 165 -9.40 -10.22 13.42
C VAL A 165 -8.06 -10.10 14.13
N TYR A 166 -6.97 -10.10 13.36
CA TYR A 166 -5.61 -10.10 13.89
C TYR A 166 -4.82 -8.96 13.23
N TYR A 167 -3.93 -8.35 14.01
CA TYR A 167 -3.06 -7.27 13.53
C TYR A 167 -1.61 -7.70 13.63
N HIS A 168 -0.91 -7.66 12.51
CA HIS A 168 0.50 -7.96 12.39
C HIS A 168 1.23 -6.72 11.90
N GLN A 169 2.31 -6.34 12.57
CA GLN A 169 3.07 -5.15 12.21
C GLN A 169 4.50 -5.52 11.82
N ILE A 170 4.87 -5.27 10.57
CA ILE A 170 6.26 -5.37 10.11
C ILE A 170 7.03 -4.17 10.68
N LYS A 171 8.14 -4.44 11.36
CA LYS A 171 9.08 -3.45 11.86
C LYS A 171 10.19 -3.24 10.85
N SER A 172 10.27 -2.06 10.23
CA SER A 172 11.26 -1.79 9.20
C SER A 172 11.46 -0.31 8.94
N ASP A 173 12.69 0.10 8.63
CA ASP A 173 12.98 1.46 8.14
C ASP A 173 12.63 1.65 6.64
N HIS A 174 12.16 0.61 5.95
CA HIS A 174 12.05 0.62 4.49
C HIS A 174 10.74 1.20 3.94
N GLY A 175 9.76 1.52 4.80
CA GLY A 175 8.47 2.07 4.39
C GLY A 175 7.61 1.01 3.70
N HIS A 176 6.74 1.43 2.80
CA HIS A 176 5.79 0.56 2.09
C HIS A 176 6.45 -0.66 1.43
N ASP A 177 7.66 -0.52 0.89
CA ASP A 177 8.39 -1.61 0.25
C ASP A 177 8.88 -2.71 1.23
N ALA A 178 8.72 -2.53 2.55
CA ALA A 178 9.21 -3.49 3.55
C ALA A 178 8.65 -4.90 3.37
N PHE A 179 7.43 -5.07 2.89
CA PHE A 179 6.88 -6.41 2.64
C PHE A 179 7.61 -7.18 1.51
N PHE A 180 8.43 -6.50 0.70
CA PHE A 180 9.35 -7.13 -0.25
C PHE A 180 10.76 -7.36 0.31
N MET A 181 11.01 -6.99 1.56
CA MET A 181 12.36 -7.01 2.15
C MET A 181 12.41 -7.80 3.46
N GLU A 182 11.36 -7.75 4.27
CA GLU A 182 11.28 -8.34 5.60
C GLU A 182 10.66 -9.75 5.57
N PHE A 183 11.20 -10.61 4.72
CA PHE A 183 10.64 -11.96 4.47
C PHE A 183 10.52 -12.81 5.73
N ASN A 184 11.49 -12.71 6.67
CA ASN A 184 11.45 -13.49 7.91
C ASN A 184 10.23 -13.11 8.77
N GLN A 185 9.91 -11.81 8.90
CA GLN A 185 8.75 -11.36 9.66
C GLN A 185 7.45 -11.85 9.02
N ILE A 186 7.36 -11.78 7.68
CA ILE A 186 6.19 -12.29 6.94
C ILE A 186 6.06 -13.80 7.11
N GLU A 187 7.15 -14.55 6.99
CA GLU A 187 7.16 -16.00 7.19
C GLU A 187 6.66 -16.37 8.60
N ASP A 188 7.12 -15.65 9.62
CA ASP A 188 6.70 -15.89 11.00
C ASP A 188 5.20 -15.60 11.18
N PHE A 189 4.66 -14.54 10.57
CA PHE A 189 3.22 -14.30 10.58
C PHE A 189 2.46 -15.42 9.87
N LEU A 190 2.89 -15.83 8.68
CA LEU A 190 2.24 -16.89 7.91
C LEU A 190 2.24 -18.24 8.66
N LYS A 191 3.32 -18.60 9.37
CA LYS A 191 3.35 -19.80 10.23
C LYS A 191 2.33 -19.80 11.36
N THR A 192 1.85 -18.63 11.79
CA THR A 192 0.80 -18.53 12.79
C THR A 192 -0.61 -18.63 12.19
N ILE A 193 -0.73 -18.45 10.88
CA ILE A 193 -2.00 -18.45 10.15
C ILE A 193 -2.30 -19.83 9.55
N PHE A 194 -1.26 -20.52 9.11
CA PHE A 194 -1.34 -21.84 8.44
C PHE A 194 -0.64 -22.92 9.23
#